data_425996986c19076eaf36838afeb7fedf
#
_entry.id   425996986c19076eaf36838afeb7fedf
#
_cell.length_a   1.000
_cell.length_b   1.000
_cell.length_c   1.000
_cell.angle_alpha   90.00
_cell.angle_beta   90.00
_cell.angle_gamma   90.00
#
_symmetry.space_group_name_H-M   'P 1'
#
loop_
_entity.id
_entity.type
_entity.pdbx_description
1 polymer ?
#
loop_
_entity_poly.entity_id
_entity_poly.type
_entity_poly.pdbx_seq_one_letter_code
_entity_poly.pdbx_strand_id
1 'polypeptide(L)' 'MAMSLRCADTGADCRGEWTTDTEGEFWKHWELHVAEAHPDLVITPELREQTKGFVRTV' A
#
# COMPACT_ATOMS: atom_id res chain seq x y z
N MET A 1 0.47 6.44 -16.50
CA MET A 1 -0.59 6.14 -15.53
C MET A 1 0.04 5.94 -14.16
N ALA A 2 -0.50 6.58 -13.16
CA ALA A 2 0.00 6.48 -11.80
C ALA A 2 -0.84 5.51 -10.98
N MET A 3 -0.22 4.89 -9.99
CA MET A 3 -0.89 4.02 -9.03
C MET A 3 -1.01 4.74 -7.71
N SER A 4 -2.18 4.69 -7.10
CA SER A 4 -2.46 5.35 -5.83
C SER A 4 -3.13 4.40 -4.85
N LEU A 5 -2.79 4.52 -3.58
CA LEU A 5 -3.41 3.75 -2.51
C LEU A 5 -3.60 4.62 -1.28
N ARG A 6 -4.76 4.47 -0.66
CA ARG A 6 -5.02 5.02 0.68
C ARG A 6 -5.09 3.86 1.66
N CYS A 7 -4.28 3.91 2.70
CA CYS A 7 -4.29 2.86 3.71
C CYS A 7 -5.67 2.68 4.36
N ALA A 8 -6.41 3.76 4.52
CA ALA A 8 -7.76 3.72 5.07
C ALA A 8 -8.74 2.87 4.24
N ASP A 9 -8.52 2.77 2.92
CA ASP A 9 -9.36 1.97 2.04
C ASP A 9 -9.25 0.47 2.33
N THR A 10 -8.17 0.04 2.98
CA THR A 10 -7.98 -1.37 3.36
C THR A 10 -8.70 -1.74 4.65
N GLY A 11 -9.41 -0.81 5.25
CA GLY A 11 -10.08 -1.02 6.52
C GLY A 11 -9.24 -0.68 7.75
N ALA A 12 -8.00 -0.24 7.56
CA ALA A 12 -7.13 0.17 8.65
C ALA A 12 -7.41 1.63 9.05
N ASP A 13 -7.28 1.92 10.32
CA ASP A 13 -7.39 3.29 10.83
C ASP A 13 -6.04 3.98 10.63
N CYS A 14 -5.79 4.44 9.42
CA CYS A 14 -4.50 4.96 9.00
C CYS A 14 -4.70 6.10 8.01
N ARG A 15 -3.83 7.13 8.09
CA ARG A 15 -3.86 8.28 7.18
C ARG A 15 -2.86 8.17 6.04
N GLY A 16 -2.11 7.08 5.96
CA GLY A 16 -1.11 6.90 4.92
C GLY A 16 -1.73 6.82 3.54
N GLU A 17 -1.16 7.60 2.62
CA GLU A 17 -1.52 7.51 1.21
C GLU A 17 -0.29 7.82 0.37
N TRP A 18 -0.22 7.25 -0.81
CA TRP A 18 0.87 7.55 -1.74
C TRP A 18 0.43 7.32 -3.17
N THR A 19 1.09 8.02 -4.08
CA THR A 19 0.89 7.90 -5.52
C THR A 19 2.26 7.81 -6.18
N THR A 20 2.45 6.82 -7.03
CA THR A 20 3.72 6.62 -7.72
C THR A 20 3.48 6.38 -9.20
N ASP A 21 4.50 6.66 -10.02
CA ASP A 21 4.40 6.47 -11.47
C ASP A 21 4.66 5.04 -11.90
N THR A 22 5.39 4.27 -11.09
CA THR A 22 5.74 2.89 -11.42
C THR A 22 5.31 1.92 -10.33
N GLU A 23 5.06 0.68 -10.74
CA GLU A 23 4.69 -0.37 -9.80
C GLU A 23 5.82 -0.67 -8.80
N GLY A 24 7.06 -0.66 -9.27
CA GLY A 24 8.20 -0.92 -8.40
C GLY A 24 8.31 0.09 -7.26
N GLU A 25 8.17 1.37 -7.57
CA GLU A 25 8.17 2.42 -6.55
C GLU A 25 6.96 2.31 -5.63
N PHE A 26 5.82 1.98 -6.18
CA PHE A 26 4.60 1.80 -5.40
C PHE A 26 4.81 0.77 -4.29
N TRP A 27 5.33 -0.40 -4.61
CA TRP A 27 5.53 -1.45 -3.63
C TRP A 27 6.64 -1.14 -2.63
N LYS A 28 7.65 -0.38 -3.02
CA LYS A 28 8.66 0.12 -2.08
C LYS A 28 8.04 1.03 -1.04
N HIS A 29 7.20 1.97 -1.46
CA HIS A 29 6.49 2.85 -0.54
C HIS A 29 5.57 2.08 0.38
N TRP A 30 4.89 1.08 -0.16
CA TRP A 30 4.02 0.22 0.63
C TRP A 30 4.80 -0.50 1.72
N GLU A 31 5.93 -1.09 1.39
CA GLU A 31 6.79 -1.77 2.36
C GLU A 31 7.29 -0.83 3.46
N LEU A 32 7.72 0.36 3.08
CA LEU A 32 8.16 1.37 4.04
C LEU A 32 7.01 1.81 4.96
N HIS A 33 5.84 2.02 4.39
CA HIS A 33 4.67 2.40 5.17
C HIS A 33 4.31 1.32 6.19
N VAL A 34 4.28 0.06 5.77
CA VAL A 34 3.98 -1.05 6.66
C VAL A 34 5.03 -1.15 7.78
N ALA A 35 6.29 -0.99 7.44
CA ALA A 35 7.37 -1.07 8.43
C ALA A 35 7.29 0.04 9.49
N GLU A 36 6.85 1.23 9.10
CA GLU A 36 6.77 2.37 10.01
C GLU A 36 5.44 2.47 10.74
N ALA A 37 4.34 2.30 10.02
CA ALA A 37 3.00 2.50 10.58
C ALA A 37 2.39 1.22 11.15
N HIS A 38 2.77 0.08 10.62
CA HIS A 38 2.23 -1.22 11.02
C HIS A 38 3.35 -2.24 11.26
N PRO A 39 4.24 -1.99 12.23
CA PRO A 39 5.44 -2.83 12.45
C PRO A 39 5.13 -4.28 12.81
N ASP A 40 3.93 -4.53 13.34
CA ASP A 40 3.50 -5.88 13.73
C ASP A 40 2.90 -6.67 12.56
N LEU A 41 2.70 -6.01 11.43
CA LEU A 41 2.12 -6.65 10.26
C LEU A 41 3.18 -7.39 9.46
N VAL A 42 2.93 -8.66 9.20
CA VAL A 42 3.84 -9.48 8.38
C VAL A 42 3.42 -9.36 6.91
N ILE A 43 4.37 -8.96 6.07
CA ILE A 43 4.12 -8.87 4.63
C ILE A 43 4.18 -10.26 4.02
N THR A 44 3.06 -10.71 3.47
CA THR A 44 2.94 -12.01 2.81
C THR A 44 2.44 -11.80 1.38
N PRO A 45 2.64 -12.79 0.49
CA PRO A 45 2.05 -12.70 -0.87
C PRO A 45 0.54 -12.52 -0.85
N GLU A 46 -0.14 -13.12 0.12
CA GLU A 46 -1.60 -12.98 0.27
C GLU A 46 -1.99 -11.54 0.61
N LEU A 47 -1.23 -10.93 1.53
CA LEU A 47 -1.47 -9.54 1.92
C LEU A 47 -1.28 -8.61 0.72
N ARG A 48 -0.24 -8.85 -0.08
CA ARG A 48 0.01 -8.07 -1.28
C ARG A 48 -1.15 -8.19 -2.28
N GLU A 49 -1.67 -9.38 -2.48
CA GLU A 49 -2.79 -9.60 -3.39
C GLU A 49 -4.07 -8.90 -2.91
N GLN A 50 -4.33 -8.93 -1.62
CA GLN A 50 -5.46 -8.19 -1.04
C GLN A 50 -5.29 -6.69 -1.25
N THR A 51 -4.08 -6.18 -1.04
CA THR A 51 -3.77 -4.76 -1.20
C THR A 51 -3.97 -4.31 -2.66
N LYS A 52 -3.63 -5.15 -3.62
CA LYS A 52 -3.85 -4.84 -5.04
C LYS A 52 -5.31 -4.49 -5.36
N GLY A 53 -6.24 -5.10 -4.66
CA GLY A 53 -7.66 -4.83 -4.84
C GLY A 53 -8.08 -3.41 -4.48
N PHE A 54 -7.27 -2.70 -3.72
CA PHE A 54 -7.54 -1.33 -3.29
C PHE A 54 -6.73 -0.28 -4.05
N VAL A 55 -5.80 -0.72 -4.90
CA VAL A 55 -4.97 0.20 -5.68
C VAL A 55 -5.82 0.84 -6.78
N ARG A 56 -5.68 2.14 -6.92
CA ARG A 56 -6.37 2.92 -7.95
C ARG A 56 -5.40 3.38 -9.00
N THR A 57 -5.83 3.38 -10.24
CA THR A 57 -5.08 3.97 -11.34
C THR A 57 -5.60 5.39 -11.57
N VAL A 58 -4.72 6.35 -11.48
CA VAL A 58 -5.06 7.78 -11.59
C VAL A 58 -4.27 8.44 -12.71
#